data_fa688d6da14242ebb7ef5991fef513d4
#
_entry.id   fa688d6da14242ebb7ef5991fef513d4
#
_cell.length_a   1.000
_cell.length_b   1.000
_cell.length_c   1.000
_cell.angle_alpha   90.00
_cell.angle_beta   90.00
_cell.angle_gamma   90.00
#
_symmetry.space_group_name_H-M   'P 1'
#
loop_
_entity.id
_entity.type
_entity.pdbx_description
1 polymer ?
#
loop_
_entity_poly.entity_id
_entity_poly.type
_entity_poly.pdbx_seq_one_letter_code
_entity_poly.pdbx_strand_id
1 'polypeptide(L)'
;WDTRWGPSDAFTVHGLWPDTCDGKMLPSNGCDPQRAYTNISSIIRADSMELHDNMNTYWPSNKGDNNWFWTHEWVKHGTCVSTLEPRCYGTGYTSQEEVVDYFSTILKLRAKYDIYKALAASGITPTKPEAGRRPKNTYTLAQFKAALKDAWGVEPNVKCRGRRLQEVWLWFKVRGRDDYYPVAPWGSDSCYRIAYEQKH
;
A
#
# COMPACT_ATOMS: atom_id res chain seq x y z
N TRP A 1 3.87 -2.41 -8.20
CA TRP A 1 5.11 -2.03 -8.91
C TRP A 1 4.78 -1.51 -10.31
N ASP A 2 4.71 -0.22 -10.47
CA ASP A 2 4.60 0.41 -11.81
C ASP A 2 5.98 0.95 -12.20
N THR A 3 6.47 0.55 -13.38
CA THR A 3 7.82 0.91 -13.83
C THR A 3 7.99 2.38 -14.22
N ARG A 4 6.90 3.15 -14.23
CA ARG A 4 6.88 4.56 -14.63
C ARG A 4 6.81 5.54 -13.45
N TRP A 5 6.52 5.06 -12.24
CA TRP A 5 6.19 5.91 -11.10
C TRP A 5 6.99 5.59 -9.84
N GLY A 6 7.34 6.65 -9.11
CA GLY A 6 8.08 6.59 -7.87
C GLY A 6 9.55 6.22 -8.03
N PRO A 7 10.32 6.14 -6.94
CA PRO A 7 11.75 5.83 -6.95
C PRO A 7 12.07 4.48 -7.58
N SER A 8 13.23 4.37 -8.22
CA SER A 8 13.68 3.13 -8.88
C SER A 8 13.97 1.99 -7.89
N ASP A 9 14.28 2.34 -6.66
CA ASP A 9 14.67 1.46 -5.56
C ASP A 9 13.58 1.31 -4.48
N ALA A 10 12.32 1.63 -4.82
CA ALA A 10 11.23 1.56 -3.86
C ALA A 10 9.91 1.11 -4.50
N PHE A 11 9.11 0.37 -3.72
CA PHE A 11 7.70 0.15 -4.04
C PHE A 11 6.88 1.37 -3.64
N THR A 12 5.97 1.76 -4.52
CA THR A 12 4.95 2.78 -4.25
C THR A 12 3.74 2.14 -3.61
N VAL A 13 2.98 2.94 -2.87
CA VAL A 13 1.75 2.50 -2.21
C VAL A 13 0.59 2.47 -3.21
N HIS A 14 -0.32 1.51 -3.05
CA HIS A 14 -1.67 1.58 -3.61
C HIS A 14 -2.63 2.12 -2.55
N GLY A 15 -2.77 1.44 -1.42
CA GLY A 15 -3.64 1.86 -0.32
C GLY A 15 -3.58 0.92 0.88
N LEU A 16 -4.35 1.24 1.91
CA LEU A 16 -4.68 0.38 3.05
C LEU A 16 -6.19 0.18 3.07
N TRP A 17 -6.61 -1.06 2.86
CA TRP A 17 -8.00 -1.40 2.66
C TRP A 17 -8.51 -2.25 3.82
N PRO A 18 -9.39 -1.69 4.67
CA PRO A 18 -9.97 -2.47 5.74
C PRO A 18 -10.98 -3.48 5.19
N ASP A 19 -11.00 -4.67 5.81
CA ASP A 19 -12.02 -5.68 5.65
C ASP A 19 -12.73 -5.90 6.99
N THR A 20 -13.88 -6.59 6.98
CA THR A 20 -14.50 -7.03 8.22
C THR A 20 -13.69 -8.13 8.88
N CYS A 21 -13.92 -8.39 10.18
CA CYS A 21 -13.19 -9.43 10.92
C CYS A 21 -13.40 -10.85 10.35
N ASP A 22 -14.47 -11.06 9.58
CA ASP A 22 -14.75 -12.32 8.87
C ASP A 22 -14.29 -12.29 7.39
N GLY A 23 -13.50 -11.28 7.00
CA GLY A 23 -12.86 -11.19 5.68
C GLY A 23 -13.76 -10.72 4.55
N LYS A 24 -14.90 -10.10 4.85
CA LYS A 24 -15.77 -9.53 3.82
C LYS A 24 -15.32 -8.12 3.45
N MET A 25 -15.46 -7.79 2.19
CA MET A 25 -15.24 -6.44 1.68
C MET A 25 -16.25 -5.46 2.27
N LEU A 26 -15.78 -4.24 2.53
CA LEU A 26 -16.61 -3.12 2.98
C LEU A 26 -17.29 -2.41 1.78
N PRO A 27 -18.28 -1.52 2.04
CA PRO A 27 -19.01 -0.84 0.97
C PRO A 27 -18.09 -0.10 -0.01
N SER A 28 -18.35 -0.24 -1.31
CA SER A 28 -17.52 0.36 -2.37
C SER A 28 -17.55 1.89 -2.42
N ASN A 29 -18.52 2.52 -1.76
CA ASN A 29 -18.70 3.98 -1.67
C ASN A 29 -18.21 4.57 -0.33
N GLY A 30 -17.51 3.76 0.48
CA GLY A 30 -17.02 4.16 1.80
C GLY A 30 -18.06 3.95 2.92
N CYS A 31 -17.65 4.23 4.14
CA CYS A 31 -18.42 3.94 5.36
C CYS A 31 -18.97 5.18 6.06
N ASP A 32 -18.40 6.35 5.79
CA ASP A 32 -18.81 7.60 6.45
C ASP A 32 -18.86 8.78 5.47
N PRO A 33 -20.04 9.12 4.93
CA PRO A 33 -20.18 10.25 4.02
C PRO A 33 -19.85 11.62 4.64
N GLN A 34 -19.92 11.77 5.96
CA GLN A 34 -19.60 13.04 6.63
C GLN A 34 -18.10 13.32 6.64
N ARG A 35 -17.28 12.28 6.56
CA ARG A 35 -15.82 12.34 6.44
C ARG A 35 -15.31 12.16 5.01
N ALA A 36 -16.17 12.23 4.00
CA ALA A 36 -15.78 12.09 2.60
C ALA A 36 -15.12 13.37 2.06
N TYR A 37 -13.99 13.76 2.66
CA TYR A 37 -13.22 14.94 2.24
C TYR A 37 -12.63 14.75 0.86
N THR A 38 -12.64 15.81 0.03
CA THR A 38 -12.15 15.78 -1.37
C THR A 38 -10.86 16.58 -1.58
N ASN A 39 -10.38 17.26 -0.54
CA ASN A 39 -9.20 18.11 -0.56
C ASN A 39 -8.04 17.53 0.26
N ILE A 40 -7.81 16.23 0.12
CA ILE A 40 -6.83 15.48 0.93
C ILE A 40 -5.44 16.10 0.85
N SER A 41 -4.97 16.47 -0.34
CA SER A 41 -3.66 17.12 -0.51
C SER A 41 -3.53 18.39 0.35
N SER A 42 -4.58 19.21 0.43
CA SER A 42 -4.58 20.43 1.23
C SER A 42 -4.59 20.14 2.73
N ILE A 43 -5.36 19.15 3.18
CA ILE A 43 -5.41 18.72 4.58
C ILE A 43 -4.02 18.26 5.04
N ILE A 44 -3.42 17.34 4.30
CA ILE A 44 -2.09 16.80 4.63
C ILE A 44 -1.03 17.90 4.61
N ARG A 45 -1.05 18.77 3.59
CA ARG A 45 -0.08 19.86 3.46
C ARG A 45 -0.20 20.89 4.59
N ALA A 46 -1.39 21.14 5.08
CA ALA A 46 -1.62 22.08 6.19
C ALA A 46 -1.07 21.54 7.52
N ASP A 47 -1.09 20.22 7.70
CA ASP A 47 -0.57 19.56 8.90
C ASP A 47 0.94 19.31 8.80
N SER A 48 1.39 18.67 7.70
CA SER A 48 2.79 18.28 7.51
C SER A 48 3.21 18.32 6.04
N MET A 49 4.08 19.27 5.71
CA MET A 49 4.73 19.33 4.40
C MET A 49 5.58 18.09 4.14
N GLU A 50 6.28 17.58 5.14
CA GLU A 50 7.10 16.37 5.02
C GLU A 50 6.24 15.15 4.63
N LEU A 51 5.10 14.97 5.30
CA LEU A 51 4.17 13.89 4.95
C LEU A 51 3.66 14.05 3.52
N HIS A 52 3.29 15.27 3.11
CA HIS A 52 2.82 15.56 1.76
C HIS A 52 3.89 15.22 0.71
N ASP A 53 5.15 15.59 0.92
CA ASP A 53 6.27 15.33 0.01
C ASP A 53 6.59 13.82 -0.06
N ASN A 54 6.52 13.12 1.07
CA ASN A 54 6.65 11.67 1.11
C ASN A 54 5.50 10.97 0.36
N MET A 55 4.26 11.47 0.46
CA MET A 55 3.15 10.96 -0.33
C MET A 55 3.35 11.18 -1.83
N ASN A 56 3.84 12.34 -2.26
CA ASN A 56 4.17 12.58 -3.67
C ASN A 56 5.24 11.62 -4.18
N THR A 57 6.20 11.26 -3.35
CA THR A 57 7.30 10.35 -3.70
C THR A 57 6.87 8.89 -3.73
N TYR A 58 6.18 8.44 -2.69
CA TYR A 58 5.91 7.01 -2.47
C TYR A 58 4.46 6.60 -2.74
N TRP A 59 3.58 7.56 -3.01
CA TRP A 59 2.16 7.31 -3.31
C TRP A 59 1.63 8.15 -4.48
N PRO A 60 2.37 8.19 -5.60
CA PRO A 60 1.94 8.93 -6.78
C PRO A 60 0.77 8.24 -7.49
N SER A 61 -0.11 9.04 -8.05
CA SER A 61 -1.18 8.58 -8.95
C SER A 61 -0.60 8.15 -10.30
N ASN A 62 -0.98 6.99 -10.77
CA ASN A 62 -0.64 6.54 -12.13
C ASN A 62 -1.43 7.28 -13.23
N LYS A 63 -2.36 8.17 -12.85
CA LYS A 63 -3.15 9.04 -13.75
C LYS A 63 -2.70 10.50 -13.70
N GLY A 64 -1.67 10.85 -12.90
CA GLY A 64 -1.11 12.19 -12.81
C GLY A 64 -1.82 13.12 -11.82
N ASP A 65 -2.93 12.71 -11.20
CA ASP A 65 -3.64 13.50 -10.18
C ASP A 65 -3.55 12.80 -8.81
N ASN A 66 -2.61 13.25 -7.99
CA ASN A 66 -2.38 12.70 -6.66
C ASN A 66 -3.54 13.00 -5.71
N ASN A 67 -4.10 14.22 -5.74
CA ASN A 67 -5.22 14.57 -4.86
C ASN A 67 -6.45 13.71 -5.17
N TRP A 68 -6.77 13.49 -6.43
CA TRP A 68 -7.86 12.61 -6.82
C TRP A 68 -7.64 11.18 -6.30
N PHE A 69 -6.42 10.67 -6.43
CA PHE A 69 -6.10 9.31 -5.99
C PHE A 69 -6.17 9.18 -4.48
N TRP A 70 -5.58 10.10 -3.72
CA TRP A 70 -5.65 10.10 -2.25
C TRP A 70 -7.07 10.31 -1.73
N THR A 71 -7.85 11.16 -2.39
CA THR A 71 -9.28 11.32 -2.11
C THR A 71 -10.04 10.01 -2.30
N HIS A 72 -9.77 9.29 -3.40
CA HIS A 72 -10.37 7.98 -3.65
C HIS A 72 -10.04 6.98 -2.53
N GLU A 73 -8.76 6.87 -2.17
CA GLU A 73 -8.30 5.95 -1.12
C GLU A 73 -8.88 6.30 0.24
N TRP A 74 -8.96 7.60 0.57
CA TRP A 74 -9.58 8.04 1.81
C TRP A 74 -11.08 7.78 1.84
N VAL A 75 -11.83 8.28 0.87
CA VAL A 75 -13.30 8.18 0.86
C VAL A 75 -13.76 6.74 0.85
N LYS A 76 -13.13 5.91 0.03
CA LYS A 76 -13.55 4.52 -0.15
C LYS A 76 -13.06 3.59 0.97
N HIS A 77 -11.85 3.81 1.47
CA HIS A 77 -11.17 2.90 2.39
C HIS A 77 -10.88 3.52 3.74
N GLY A 78 -10.32 4.72 3.79
CA GLY A 78 -9.96 5.39 5.03
C GLY A 78 -11.15 5.65 5.96
N THR A 79 -12.30 6.05 5.39
CA THR A 79 -13.54 6.26 6.16
C THR A 79 -14.07 4.98 6.82
N CYS A 80 -13.60 3.82 6.40
CA CYS A 80 -13.98 2.51 6.91
C CYS A 80 -13.03 1.97 8.00
N VAL A 81 -11.92 2.64 8.28
CA VAL A 81 -11.01 2.24 9.36
C VAL A 81 -11.62 2.65 10.70
N SER A 82 -12.23 1.70 11.39
CA SER A 82 -13.00 1.96 12.62
C SER A 82 -12.19 2.55 13.76
N THR A 83 -10.87 2.29 13.81
CA THR A 83 -9.97 2.86 14.81
C THR A 83 -9.64 4.34 14.57
N LEU A 84 -10.01 4.89 13.42
CA LEU A 84 -9.85 6.28 13.01
C LEU A 84 -11.18 7.07 13.08
N GLU A 85 -12.21 6.53 13.73
CA GLU A 85 -13.41 7.31 13.98
C GLU A 85 -13.12 8.44 15.00
N PRO A 86 -13.62 9.69 14.79
CA PRO A 86 -13.35 10.81 15.68
C PRO A 86 -13.58 10.51 17.17
N ARG A 87 -14.60 9.71 17.50
CA ARG A 87 -14.86 9.27 18.88
C ARG A 87 -13.71 8.45 19.51
N CYS A 88 -12.84 7.84 18.72
CA CYS A 88 -11.71 7.07 19.21
C CYS A 88 -10.54 7.95 19.69
N TYR A 89 -10.56 9.24 19.37
CA TYR A 89 -9.55 10.22 19.79
C TYR A 89 -9.87 10.87 21.14
N GLY A 90 -11.11 10.75 21.60
CA GLY A 90 -11.54 11.36 22.86
C GLY A 90 -11.59 12.89 22.79
N THR A 91 -11.31 13.55 23.94
CA THR A 91 -11.40 15.01 24.07
C THR A 91 -10.26 15.78 23.37
N GLY A 92 -9.22 15.08 22.90
CA GLY A 92 -8.07 15.67 22.19
C GLY A 92 -8.25 15.71 20.67
N TYR A 93 -9.39 15.29 20.14
CA TYR A 93 -9.62 15.26 18.69
C TYR A 93 -9.53 16.65 18.06
N THR A 94 -8.72 16.76 17.04
CA THR A 94 -8.67 17.90 16.14
C THR A 94 -9.25 17.53 14.77
N SER A 95 -10.00 18.45 14.17
CA SER A 95 -10.69 18.17 12.91
C SER A 95 -9.72 17.68 11.83
N GLN A 96 -10.04 16.56 11.20
CA GLN A 96 -9.29 15.93 10.10
C GLN A 96 -7.95 15.26 10.50
N GLU A 97 -7.62 15.16 11.80
CA GLU A 97 -6.40 14.46 12.22
C GLU A 97 -6.43 12.96 11.85
N GLU A 98 -7.60 12.36 11.75
CA GLU A 98 -7.77 10.97 11.31
C GLU A 98 -7.34 10.75 9.85
N VAL A 99 -7.44 11.79 9.02
CA VAL A 99 -6.92 11.77 7.64
C VAL A 99 -5.39 11.70 7.68
N VAL A 100 -4.78 12.56 8.48
CA VAL A 100 -3.31 12.60 8.65
C VAL A 100 -2.80 11.28 9.20
N ASP A 101 -3.48 10.74 10.20
CA ASP A 101 -3.14 9.45 10.80
C ASP A 101 -3.23 8.29 9.80
N TYR A 102 -4.26 8.27 8.95
CA TYR A 102 -4.40 7.26 7.89
C TYR A 102 -3.19 7.26 6.96
N PHE A 103 -2.87 8.39 6.36
CA PHE A 103 -1.79 8.49 5.39
C PHE A 103 -0.40 8.29 6.02
N SER A 104 -0.17 8.85 7.21
CA SER A 104 1.10 8.68 7.94
C SER A 104 1.33 7.22 8.35
N THR A 105 0.27 6.53 8.83
CA THR A 105 0.34 5.11 9.18
C THR A 105 0.72 4.25 7.99
N ILE A 106 0.13 4.50 6.83
CA ILE A 106 0.43 3.73 5.61
C ILE A 106 1.87 3.92 5.17
N LEU A 107 2.39 5.16 5.19
CA LEU A 107 3.79 5.40 4.85
C LEU A 107 4.76 4.80 5.89
N LYS A 108 4.40 4.80 7.18
CA LYS A 108 5.17 4.09 8.22
C LYS A 108 5.20 2.58 7.97
N LEU A 109 4.06 1.99 7.61
CA LEU A 109 3.98 0.57 7.26
C LEU A 109 4.79 0.26 6.01
N ARG A 110 4.70 1.08 4.97
CA ARG A 110 5.51 0.95 3.74
C ARG A 110 7.01 1.01 4.04
N ALA A 111 7.44 1.92 4.91
CA ALA A 111 8.84 2.04 5.31
C ALA A 111 9.32 0.86 6.16
N LYS A 112 8.47 0.39 7.10
CA LYS A 112 8.76 -0.77 7.96
C LYS A 112 8.83 -2.07 7.16
N TYR A 113 7.94 -2.27 6.19
CA TYR A 113 7.88 -3.44 5.32
C TYR A 113 8.37 -3.09 3.92
N ASP A 114 9.64 -2.68 3.83
CA ASP A 114 10.28 -2.27 2.58
C ASP A 114 10.52 -3.48 1.67
N ILE A 115 9.60 -3.67 0.72
CA ILE A 115 9.61 -4.80 -0.21
C ILE A 115 10.88 -4.83 -1.04
N TYR A 116 11.35 -3.68 -1.53
CA TYR A 116 12.54 -3.60 -2.36
C TYR A 116 13.79 -4.10 -1.60
N LYS A 117 14.00 -3.58 -0.38
CA LYS A 117 15.13 -3.98 0.45
C LYS A 117 15.07 -5.45 0.86
N ALA A 118 13.89 -5.95 1.23
CA ALA A 118 13.70 -7.35 1.60
C ALA A 118 14.03 -8.30 0.43
N LEU A 119 13.57 -7.98 -0.78
CA LEU A 119 13.88 -8.74 -1.98
C LEU A 119 15.38 -8.66 -2.33
N ALA A 120 15.97 -7.47 -2.29
CA ALA A 120 17.38 -7.26 -2.59
C ALA A 120 18.31 -8.02 -1.63
N ALA A 121 17.96 -8.09 -0.34
CA ALA A 121 18.69 -8.87 0.67
C ALA A 121 18.75 -10.36 0.33
N SER A 122 17.76 -10.86 -0.41
CA SER A 122 17.71 -12.27 -0.90
C SER A 122 18.21 -12.41 -2.35
N GLY A 123 18.89 -11.41 -2.91
CA GLY A 123 19.40 -11.42 -4.28
C GLY A 123 18.33 -11.27 -5.37
N ILE A 124 17.11 -10.91 -5.01
CA ILE A 124 16.01 -10.64 -5.95
C ILE A 124 16.00 -9.17 -6.30
N THR A 125 16.51 -8.82 -7.47
CA THR A 125 16.62 -7.43 -7.94
C THR A 125 15.86 -7.23 -9.25
N PRO A 126 15.44 -5.98 -9.56
CA PRO A 126 14.79 -5.69 -10.82
C PRO A 126 15.70 -6.02 -12.03
N THR A 127 15.11 -6.62 -13.04
CA THR A 127 15.79 -6.99 -14.30
C THR A 127 15.44 -6.01 -15.41
N LYS A 128 16.27 -5.95 -16.45
CA LYS A 128 15.98 -5.12 -17.63
C LYS A 128 14.61 -5.50 -18.22
N PRO A 129 13.79 -4.50 -18.59
CA PRO A 129 12.51 -4.76 -19.23
C PRO A 129 12.67 -5.56 -20.53
N GLU A 130 11.78 -6.51 -20.73
CA GLU A 130 11.73 -7.31 -21.95
C GLU A 130 10.45 -7.02 -22.74
N ALA A 131 10.57 -6.95 -24.06
CA ALA A 131 9.42 -6.82 -24.93
C ALA A 131 8.52 -8.09 -24.91
N GLY A 132 7.23 -7.91 -25.20
CA GLY A 132 6.27 -8.98 -25.32
C GLY A 132 5.53 -9.34 -24.03
N ARG A 133 4.61 -10.31 -24.15
CA ARG A 133 3.70 -10.69 -23.05
C ARG A 133 4.30 -11.68 -22.05
N ARG A 134 5.42 -12.32 -22.37
CA ARG A 134 6.04 -13.37 -21.56
C ARG A 134 7.55 -13.12 -21.41
N PRO A 135 7.95 -12.17 -20.55
CA PRO A 135 9.35 -11.96 -20.21
C PRO A 135 10.00 -13.28 -19.80
N LYS A 136 11.27 -13.49 -20.19
CA LYS A 136 12.04 -14.71 -19.87
C LYS A 136 12.74 -14.59 -18.53
N ASN A 137 13.31 -13.40 -18.25
CA ASN A 137 13.96 -13.10 -16.96
C ASN A 137 12.91 -12.98 -15.86
N THR A 138 12.72 -14.06 -15.13
CA THR A 138 11.68 -14.14 -14.11
C THR A 138 12.15 -14.91 -12.89
N TYR A 139 11.62 -14.52 -11.75
CA TYR A 139 11.68 -15.28 -10.50
C TYR A 139 10.49 -16.23 -10.38
N THR A 140 10.62 -17.29 -9.58
CA THR A 140 9.46 -18.10 -9.20
C THR A 140 8.67 -17.39 -8.11
N LEU A 141 7.37 -17.68 -8.01
CA LEU A 141 6.56 -17.19 -6.91
C LEU A 141 7.12 -17.64 -5.55
N ALA A 142 7.57 -18.88 -5.46
CA ALA A 142 8.15 -19.43 -4.24
C ALA A 142 9.40 -18.67 -3.77
N GLN A 143 10.35 -18.33 -4.68
CA GLN A 143 11.51 -17.51 -4.35
C GLN A 143 11.09 -16.13 -3.80
N PHE A 144 10.13 -15.49 -4.46
CA PHE A 144 9.66 -14.17 -4.09
C PHE A 144 9.00 -14.16 -2.71
N LYS A 145 8.11 -15.13 -2.45
CA LYS A 145 7.44 -15.27 -1.15
C LYS A 145 8.39 -15.67 -0.04
N ALA A 146 9.34 -16.57 -0.29
CA ALA A 146 10.35 -16.96 0.69
C ALA A 146 11.18 -15.77 1.16
N ALA A 147 11.68 -14.94 0.24
CA ALA A 147 12.45 -13.74 0.57
C ALA A 147 11.69 -12.78 1.49
N LEU A 148 10.40 -12.56 1.21
CA LEU A 148 9.56 -11.66 2.00
C LEU A 148 9.15 -12.30 3.35
N LYS A 149 8.94 -13.61 3.37
CA LYS A 149 8.67 -14.34 4.61
C LYS A 149 9.88 -14.34 5.54
N ASP A 150 11.08 -14.52 5.01
CA ASP A 150 12.32 -14.48 5.78
C ASP A 150 12.53 -13.10 6.42
N ALA A 151 12.15 -12.03 5.72
CA ALA A 151 12.27 -10.67 6.23
C ALA A 151 11.22 -10.32 7.31
N TRP A 152 10.00 -10.87 7.24
CA TRP A 152 8.86 -10.38 8.04
C TRP A 152 8.10 -11.46 8.82
N GLY A 153 8.48 -12.73 8.66
CA GLY A 153 7.81 -13.87 9.34
C GLY A 153 6.47 -14.29 8.74
N VAL A 154 5.98 -13.56 7.72
CA VAL A 154 4.70 -13.85 7.05
C VAL A 154 4.85 -13.79 5.54
N GLU A 155 4.05 -14.58 4.83
CA GLU A 155 3.99 -14.53 3.38
C GLU A 155 3.00 -13.45 2.91
N PRO A 156 3.34 -12.67 1.86
CA PRO A 156 2.37 -11.81 1.19
C PRO A 156 1.56 -12.57 0.13
N ASN A 157 0.52 -11.90 -0.42
CA ASN A 157 0.02 -12.25 -1.74
C ASN A 157 0.75 -11.44 -2.82
N VAL A 158 1.03 -12.08 -3.95
CA VAL A 158 1.72 -11.46 -5.08
C VAL A 158 0.81 -11.43 -6.29
N LYS A 159 0.62 -10.24 -6.86
CA LYS A 159 -0.28 -10.00 -7.99
C LYS A 159 0.51 -9.63 -9.23
N CYS A 160 0.18 -10.27 -10.35
CA CYS A 160 0.80 -10.05 -11.65
C CYS A 160 -0.26 -9.81 -12.74
N ARG A 161 0.12 -9.02 -13.72
CA ARG A 161 -0.57 -8.97 -15.01
C ARG A 161 0.24 -9.80 -16.02
N GLY A 162 -0.25 -11.01 -16.30
CA GLY A 162 0.55 -12.01 -16.99
C GLY A 162 1.72 -12.45 -16.11
N ARG A 163 2.97 -12.13 -16.51
CA ARG A 163 4.17 -12.37 -15.67
C ARG A 163 4.70 -11.12 -14.98
N ARG A 164 4.23 -9.91 -15.36
CA ARG A 164 4.74 -8.66 -14.79
C ARG A 164 4.16 -8.42 -13.42
N LEU A 165 5.06 -8.18 -12.47
CA LEU A 165 4.69 -7.79 -11.12
C LEU A 165 3.82 -6.53 -11.13
N GLN A 166 2.70 -6.58 -10.44
CA GLN A 166 1.83 -5.43 -10.22
C GLN A 166 1.83 -4.99 -8.76
N GLU A 167 1.50 -5.92 -7.86
CA GLU A 167 1.31 -5.59 -6.46
C GLU A 167 1.84 -6.70 -5.56
N VAL A 168 2.18 -6.30 -4.34
CA VAL A 168 2.47 -7.19 -3.20
C VAL A 168 1.55 -6.77 -2.08
N TRP A 169 0.69 -7.67 -1.62
CA TRP A 169 -0.30 -7.40 -0.60
C TRP A 169 0.12 -8.02 0.72
N LEU A 170 0.29 -7.19 1.74
CA LEU A 170 0.47 -7.59 3.13
C LEU A 170 -0.84 -7.45 3.88
N TRP A 171 -1.13 -8.43 4.71
CA TRP A 171 -2.32 -8.48 5.54
C TRP A 171 -1.97 -8.12 6.97
N PHE A 172 -2.79 -7.29 7.59
CA PHE A 172 -2.57 -6.82 8.95
C PHE A 172 -3.80 -7.02 9.80
N LYS A 173 -3.59 -7.24 11.09
CA LYS A 173 -4.56 -6.92 12.14
C LYS A 173 -4.07 -5.70 12.90
N VAL A 174 -4.98 -4.97 13.53
CA VAL A 174 -4.67 -3.79 14.33
C VAL A 174 -5.11 -4.01 15.77
N ARG A 175 -4.26 -3.64 16.71
CA ARG A 175 -4.58 -3.53 18.14
C ARG A 175 -4.60 -2.06 18.53
N GLY A 176 -5.63 -1.65 19.26
CA GLY A 176 -5.81 -0.23 19.53
C GLY A 176 -5.99 0.56 18.24
N ARG A 177 -5.41 1.76 18.17
CA ARG A 177 -5.59 2.68 17.05
C ARG A 177 -4.62 2.44 15.89
N ASP A 178 -3.36 2.08 16.19
CA ASP A 178 -2.25 2.13 15.24
C ASP A 178 -1.22 0.98 15.33
N ASP A 179 -1.40 0.02 16.25
CA ASP A 179 -0.50 -1.14 16.35
C ASP A 179 -0.85 -2.20 15.31
N TYR A 180 -0.40 -1.98 14.08
CA TYR A 180 -0.56 -2.90 12.97
C TYR A 180 0.52 -4.00 13.01
N TYR A 181 0.09 -5.26 13.01
CA TYR A 181 0.97 -6.42 12.93
C TYR A 181 0.56 -7.34 11.78
N PRO A 182 1.56 -7.91 11.06
CA PRO A 182 1.27 -8.71 9.89
C PRO A 182 0.67 -10.06 10.29
N VAL A 183 -0.20 -10.58 9.42
CA VAL A 183 -0.85 -11.89 9.57
C VAL A 183 -0.78 -12.67 8.28
N ALA A 184 -1.08 -13.98 8.36
CA ALA A 184 -1.17 -14.83 7.17
C ALA A 184 -2.20 -14.28 6.16
N PRO A 185 -1.91 -14.37 4.86
CA PRO A 185 -2.78 -13.81 3.83
C PRO A 185 -4.09 -14.60 3.70
N TRP A 186 -5.19 -13.89 3.44
CA TRP A 186 -6.49 -14.51 3.14
C TRP A 186 -6.76 -14.64 1.64
N GLY A 187 -6.07 -13.86 0.84
CA GLY A 187 -6.23 -13.84 -0.60
C GLY A 187 -5.40 -14.91 -1.31
N SER A 188 -5.49 -14.93 -2.63
CA SER A 188 -4.72 -15.80 -3.51
C SER A 188 -3.67 -15.02 -4.30
N ASP A 189 -2.61 -15.70 -4.71
CA ASP A 189 -1.65 -15.18 -5.67
C ASP A 189 -2.25 -15.20 -7.09
N SER A 190 -1.81 -14.28 -7.96
CA SER A 190 -2.11 -14.35 -9.39
C SER A 190 -0.86 -14.59 -10.24
N CYS A 191 0.32 -14.63 -9.59
CA CYS A 191 1.59 -14.88 -10.22
C CYS A 191 1.93 -16.37 -10.20
N TYR A 192 2.51 -16.85 -11.32
CA TYR A 192 3.22 -18.14 -11.38
C TYR A 192 4.72 -17.94 -11.56
N ARG A 193 5.07 -16.99 -12.43
CA ARG A 193 6.43 -16.48 -12.68
C ARG A 193 6.37 -14.96 -12.61
N ILE A 194 7.38 -14.32 -12.06
CA ILE A 194 7.39 -12.89 -11.76
C ILE A 194 8.51 -12.21 -12.54
N ALA A 195 8.13 -11.41 -13.53
CA ALA A 195 9.02 -10.44 -14.15
C ALA A 195 9.03 -9.19 -13.29
N TYR A 196 10.10 -9.02 -12.52
CA TYR A 196 10.37 -7.87 -11.69
C TYR A 196 11.24 -6.91 -12.50
N GLU A 197 10.61 -6.06 -13.30
CA GLU A 197 11.31 -5.19 -14.26
C GLU A 197 11.75 -3.89 -13.59
N GLN A 198 12.90 -3.34 -14.04
CA GLN A 198 13.42 -2.04 -13.58
C GLN A 198 12.43 -0.91 -13.90
N LYS A 199 12.39 0.10 -13.03
CA LYS A 199 11.72 1.36 -13.32
C LYS A 199 12.60 2.23 -14.23
N HIS A 200 11.93 3.05 -15.02
CA HIS A 200 12.56 3.99 -15.95
C HIS A 200 13.02 5.27 -15.24
#